data_a1217db25aa7756814c08e54ab037753
#
_entry.id   a1217db25aa7756814c08e54ab037753
#
_cell.length_a   1.000
_cell.length_b   1.000
_cell.length_c   1.000
_cell.angle_alpha   90.00
_cell.angle_beta   90.00
_cell.angle_gamma   90.00
#
_symmetry.space_group_name_H-M   'P 1'
#
loop_
_entity.id
_entity.type
_entity.pdbx_description
1 polymer ?
#
loop_
_entity_poly.entity_id
_entity_poly.type
_entity_poly.pdbx_seq_one_letter_code
_entity_poly.pdbx_strand_id
1 'polypeptide(L)'
;MLLAIISCSNKSVSPTPPNTDPPVYKAPVVSSNFVKGADISWVTQMESAGVKFYDKNGTQQDLFNLMKSLGMNAIRLRAWVNPADGWCNTADLLAKAQRAKAAGMKIMIDFHYSDSWADPGKQPKPAAWASLDFATLTKTLHDYTVSVMTTLKTNGITPDWVQVGNETNDGMLWEDGRASKNMANFAALIKAGYAAVKEVSSTSKVIVHISNGYDNGLFRWMFDGLKANGAQWDIIGMSLYPSTSNWADYDTKCLANINDMVSRYSTPCMVVEVGMDSGSASTSRDFLSDIITKVNSVANGNGLGVLYWEPEAYNWQGYGLGAFDNNGKPTAALDAFGN
;
A
#
# COMPACT_ATOMS: atom_id res chain seq x y z
N MET A 1 1.98 -82.68 -39.32
CA MET A 1 1.51 -82.07 -38.03
C MET A 1 2.55 -81.02 -37.71
N LEU A 2 2.26 -79.75 -38.09
CA LEU A 2 3.15 -78.60 -37.87
C LEU A 2 2.73 -77.88 -36.56
N LEU A 3 3.67 -77.84 -35.59
CA LEU A 3 3.49 -77.07 -34.40
C LEU A 3 3.88 -75.56 -34.69
N ALA A 4 2.99 -74.66 -34.55
CA ALA A 4 3.28 -73.23 -34.60
C ALA A 4 3.60 -72.73 -33.17
N ILE A 5 4.82 -72.21 -33.00
CA ILE A 5 5.31 -71.60 -31.75
C ILE A 5 4.90 -70.12 -31.80
N ILE A 6 3.97 -69.72 -30.94
CA ILE A 6 3.61 -68.29 -30.74
C ILE A 6 4.57 -67.67 -29.73
N SER A 7 5.45 -66.79 -30.20
CA SER A 7 6.35 -65.99 -29.35
C SER A 7 5.60 -64.74 -28.86
N CYS A 8 5.25 -64.69 -27.57
CA CYS A 8 4.76 -63.46 -26.89
C CYS A 8 5.96 -62.58 -26.54
N SER A 9 6.16 -61.48 -27.27
CA SER A 9 7.11 -60.43 -26.86
C SER A 9 6.47 -59.51 -25.82
N ASN A 10 6.84 -59.68 -24.56
CA ASN A 10 6.53 -58.71 -23.51
C ASN A 10 7.36 -57.43 -23.74
N LYS A 11 6.72 -56.35 -24.21
CA LYS A 11 7.33 -55.01 -24.15
C LYS A 11 7.29 -54.54 -22.68
N SER A 12 8.43 -54.52 -22.03
CA SER A 12 8.60 -53.84 -20.74
C SER A 12 8.45 -52.32 -20.96
N VAL A 13 7.36 -51.76 -20.45
CA VAL A 13 7.20 -50.30 -20.36
C VAL A 13 8.06 -49.85 -19.18
N SER A 14 9.19 -49.21 -19.48
CA SER A 14 9.99 -48.55 -18.45
C SER A 14 9.12 -47.44 -17.77
N PRO A 15 9.09 -47.37 -16.43
CA PRO A 15 8.37 -46.31 -15.75
C PRO A 15 9.01 -44.97 -16.12
N THR A 16 8.20 -43.99 -16.53
CA THR A 16 8.63 -42.61 -16.73
C THR A 16 9.20 -42.08 -15.40
N PRO A 17 10.44 -41.56 -15.37
CA PRO A 17 10.96 -40.97 -14.14
C PRO A 17 10.00 -39.87 -13.64
N PRO A 18 9.84 -39.73 -12.30
CA PRO A 18 9.00 -38.68 -11.75
C PRO A 18 9.52 -37.34 -12.24
N ASN A 19 8.58 -36.43 -12.62
CA ASN A 19 8.92 -35.07 -13.00
C ASN A 19 9.60 -34.38 -11.81
N THR A 20 10.90 -34.10 -11.94
CA THR A 20 11.75 -33.49 -10.91
C THR A 20 11.79 -31.97 -11.03
N ASP A 21 11.02 -31.38 -11.94
CA ASP A 21 10.94 -29.92 -12.03
C ASP A 21 10.36 -29.37 -10.74
N PRO A 22 10.97 -28.34 -10.14
CA PRO A 22 10.41 -27.69 -8.96
C PRO A 22 9.01 -27.14 -9.32
N PRO A 23 8.05 -27.19 -8.39
CA PRO A 23 6.71 -26.72 -8.65
C PRO A 23 6.76 -25.25 -9.09
N VAL A 24 6.15 -24.94 -10.24
CA VAL A 24 6.03 -23.56 -10.73
C VAL A 24 5.16 -22.80 -9.72
N TYR A 25 5.71 -21.70 -9.20
CA TYR A 25 4.97 -20.83 -8.28
C TYR A 25 3.71 -20.30 -8.97
N LYS A 26 2.60 -20.25 -8.21
CA LYS A 26 1.35 -19.65 -8.65
C LYS A 26 0.93 -18.56 -7.68
N ALA A 27 0.65 -17.36 -8.20
CA ALA A 27 0.13 -16.28 -7.41
C ALA A 27 -1.24 -16.60 -6.78
N PRO A 28 -1.60 -15.96 -5.66
CA PRO A 28 -2.93 -16.12 -5.06
C PRO A 28 -4.05 -15.72 -6.02
N VAL A 29 -5.09 -16.55 -6.07
CA VAL A 29 -6.32 -16.21 -6.79
C VAL A 29 -7.15 -15.27 -5.90
N VAL A 30 -7.47 -14.11 -6.41
CA VAL A 30 -8.23 -13.08 -5.67
C VAL A 30 -9.51 -12.68 -6.42
N SER A 31 -10.43 -12.03 -5.70
CA SER A 31 -11.64 -11.47 -6.31
C SER A 31 -11.29 -10.38 -7.33
N SER A 32 -12.14 -10.20 -8.35
CA SER A 32 -11.90 -9.23 -9.44
C SER A 32 -11.78 -7.77 -8.96
N ASN A 33 -12.35 -7.46 -7.81
CA ASN A 33 -12.30 -6.12 -7.22
C ASN A 33 -11.14 -5.94 -6.23
N PHE A 34 -10.37 -6.99 -5.93
CA PHE A 34 -9.27 -6.92 -4.99
C PHE A 34 -8.16 -6.01 -5.50
N VAL A 35 -7.66 -5.16 -4.62
CA VAL A 35 -6.61 -4.18 -4.93
C VAL A 35 -5.24 -4.81 -4.69
N LYS A 36 -4.46 -4.88 -5.75
CA LYS A 36 -3.02 -5.20 -5.71
C LYS A 36 -2.28 -3.95 -6.15
N GLY A 37 -1.43 -3.38 -5.32
CA GLY A 37 -0.82 -2.10 -5.67
C GLY A 37 0.57 -1.89 -5.10
N ALA A 38 1.12 -0.72 -5.42
CA ALA A 38 2.38 -0.23 -4.87
C ALA A 38 2.30 1.28 -4.58
N ASP A 39 2.99 1.72 -3.52
CA ASP A 39 3.44 3.10 -3.41
C ASP A 39 4.76 3.21 -4.17
N ILE A 40 4.85 4.12 -5.13
CA ILE A 40 6.04 4.38 -5.92
C ILE A 40 6.35 5.88 -5.92
N SER A 41 6.20 6.52 -4.78
CA SER A 41 6.33 7.96 -4.64
C SER A 41 7.73 8.48 -4.93
N TRP A 42 8.77 7.64 -4.80
CA TRP A 42 10.15 7.99 -5.13
C TRP A 42 10.47 7.98 -6.64
N VAL A 43 9.58 7.45 -7.49
CA VAL A 43 9.88 7.21 -8.92
C VAL A 43 10.48 8.40 -9.63
N THR A 44 9.91 9.60 -9.49
CA THR A 44 10.38 10.82 -10.17
C THR A 44 11.75 11.26 -9.69
N GLN A 45 12.02 11.14 -8.39
CA GLN A 45 13.31 11.42 -7.80
C GLN A 45 14.38 10.42 -8.25
N MET A 46 14.05 9.13 -8.29
CA MET A 46 14.95 8.07 -8.76
C MET A 46 15.28 8.23 -10.25
N GLU A 47 14.27 8.49 -11.09
CA GLU A 47 14.45 8.74 -12.53
C GLU A 47 15.30 9.99 -12.79
N SER A 48 15.11 11.06 -12.01
CA SER A 48 15.94 12.27 -12.07
C SER A 48 17.40 12.00 -11.72
N ALA A 49 17.66 11.03 -10.84
CA ALA A 49 19.00 10.56 -10.50
C ALA A 49 19.58 9.54 -11.53
N GLY A 50 18.84 9.26 -12.62
CA GLY A 50 19.28 8.36 -13.68
C GLY A 50 18.97 6.88 -13.44
N VAL A 51 18.20 6.53 -12.39
CA VAL A 51 17.75 5.16 -12.15
C VAL A 51 16.80 4.72 -13.27
N LYS A 52 16.96 3.49 -13.71
CA LYS A 52 16.14 2.89 -14.76
C LYS A 52 15.55 1.57 -14.25
N PHE A 53 14.35 1.27 -14.71
CA PHE A 53 13.63 0.06 -14.34
C PHE A 53 13.49 -0.87 -15.52
N TYR A 54 13.57 -2.17 -15.27
CA TYR A 54 13.56 -3.21 -16.30
C TYR A 54 12.59 -4.32 -15.93
N ASP A 55 11.98 -4.95 -16.93
CA ASP A 55 11.25 -6.19 -16.70
C ASP A 55 12.23 -7.36 -16.40
N LYS A 56 11.66 -8.52 -16.08
CA LYS A 56 12.47 -9.73 -15.79
C LYS A 56 13.37 -10.16 -16.95
N ASN A 57 13.00 -9.80 -18.19
CA ASN A 57 13.77 -10.11 -19.40
C ASN A 57 14.89 -9.10 -19.65
N GLY A 58 14.94 -7.99 -18.91
CA GLY A 58 15.93 -6.94 -19.04
C GLY A 58 15.54 -5.84 -20.05
N THR A 59 14.26 -5.78 -20.44
CA THR A 59 13.74 -4.68 -21.26
C THR A 59 13.40 -3.49 -20.37
N GLN A 60 13.97 -2.31 -20.67
CA GLN A 60 13.65 -1.07 -19.93
C GLN A 60 12.15 -0.73 -20.06
N GLN A 61 11.54 -0.39 -18.96
CA GLN A 61 10.11 -0.07 -18.85
C GLN A 61 9.89 1.26 -18.10
N ASP A 62 8.78 1.94 -18.40
CA ASP A 62 8.19 2.91 -17.49
C ASP A 62 7.69 2.18 -16.23
N LEU A 63 7.96 2.73 -15.03
CA LEU A 63 7.69 2.02 -13.79
C LEU A 63 6.19 1.74 -13.57
N PHE A 64 5.29 2.66 -13.98
CA PHE A 64 3.84 2.47 -13.85
C PHE A 64 3.35 1.29 -14.73
N ASN A 65 3.85 1.22 -15.96
CA ASN A 65 3.55 0.12 -16.87
C ASN A 65 4.17 -1.20 -16.36
N LEU A 66 5.36 -1.13 -15.77
CA LEU A 66 6.00 -2.30 -15.17
C LEU A 66 5.18 -2.83 -13.98
N MET A 67 4.74 -1.97 -13.04
CA MET A 67 3.86 -2.39 -11.95
C MET A 67 2.58 -3.06 -12.47
N LYS A 68 1.95 -2.48 -13.49
CA LYS A 68 0.79 -3.09 -14.13
C LYS A 68 1.08 -4.46 -14.73
N SER A 69 2.21 -4.61 -15.41
CA SER A 69 2.63 -5.89 -16.01
C SER A 69 2.90 -6.98 -14.97
N LEU A 70 3.27 -6.60 -13.76
CA LEU A 70 3.44 -7.48 -12.60
C LEU A 70 2.12 -7.86 -11.92
N GLY A 71 0.97 -7.40 -12.45
CA GLY A 71 -0.37 -7.74 -11.96
C GLY A 71 -0.96 -6.75 -10.96
N MET A 72 -0.32 -5.59 -10.75
CA MET A 72 -0.86 -4.53 -9.91
C MET A 72 -1.90 -3.69 -10.66
N ASN A 73 -2.89 -3.18 -9.93
CA ASN A 73 -4.00 -2.41 -10.47
C ASN A 73 -4.20 -1.04 -9.79
N ALA A 74 -3.35 -0.71 -8.81
CA ALA A 74 -3.42 0.54 -8.06
C ALA A 74 -2.03 1.10 -7.74
N ILE A 75 -1.95 2.44 -7.69
CA ILE A 75 -0.75 3.18 -7.27
C ILE A 75 -1.12 4.09 -6.10
N ARG A 76 -0.32 4.06 -5.05
CA ARG A 76 -0.37 4.99 -3.91
C ARG A 76 0.73 6.04 -4.10
N LEU A 77 0.42 7.29 -3.82
CA LEU A 77 1.28 8.45 -4.02
C LEU A 77 1.25 9.36 -2.80
N ARG A 78 2.40 9.60 -2.22
CA ARG A 78 2.62 10.48 -1.07
C ARG A 78 2.50 11.95 -1.46
N ALA A 79 1.88 12.75 -0.60
CA ALA A 79 1.77 14.20 -0.73
C ALA A 79 2.38 14.91 0.48
N TRP A 80 3.41 15.73 0.25
CA TRP A 80 4.01 16.66 1.20
C TRP A 80 3.57 18.09 0.91
N VAL A 81 3.56 18.95 1.94
CA VAL A 81 3.03 20.31 1.82
C VAL A 81 4.00 21.22 1.07
N ASN A 82 5.21 21.37 1.58
CA ASN A 82 6.24 22.22 0.99
C ASN A 82 7.64 21.59 1.18
N PRO A 83 7.93 20.44 0.55
CA PRO A 83 9.22 19.79 0.67
C PRO A 83 10.34 20.65 0.07
N ALA A 84 11.51 20.68 0.74
CA ALA A 84 12.63 21.54 0.38
C ALA A 84 13.22 21.21 -1.01
N ASP A 85 13.17 19.94 -1.40
CA ASP A 85 13.68 19.45 -2.70
C ASP A 85 12.62 19.36 -3.80
N GLY A 86 11.38 19.67 -3.50
CA GLY A 86 10.24 19.66 -4.42
C GLY A 86 9.61 18.29 -4.69
N TRP A 87 10.23 17.18 -4.26
CA TRP A 87 9.65 15.86 -4.45
C TRP A 87 8.41 15.64 -3.56
N CYS A 88 7.40 14.97 -4.10
CA CYS A 88 6.12 14.74 -3.44
C CYS A 88 5.30 16.02 -3.13
N ASN A 89 5.68 17.19 -3.65
CA ASN A 89 4.80 18.36 -3.64
C ASN A 89 3.62 18.17 -4.64
N THR A 90 2.68 19.10 -4.66
CA THR A 90 1.48 19.01 -5.52
C THR A 90 1.81 18.85 -7.00
N ALA A 91 2.87 19.49 -7.50
CA ALA A 91 3.24 19.42 -8.92
C ALA A 91 3.81 18.03 -9.27
N ASP A 92 4.71 17.51 -8.45
CA ASP A 92 5.29 16.17 -8.59
C ASP A 92 4.24 15.07 -8.41
N LEU A 93 3.35 15.25 -7.42
CA LEU A 93 2.19 14.37 -7.21
C LEU A 93 1.30 14.31 -8.47
N LEU A 94 0.97 15.47 -9.06
CA LEU A 94 0.16 15.54 -10.28
C LEU A 94 0.82 14.81 -11.44
N ALA A 95 2.13 15.00 -11.64
CA ALA A 95 2.88 14.33 -12.71
C ALA A 95 2.82 12.80 -12.56
N LYS A 96 3.01 12.28 -11.36
CA LYS A 96 2.88 10.84 -11.04
C LYS A 96 1.47 10.34 -11.22
N ALA A 97 0.47 11.07 -10.74
CA ALA A 97 -0.94 10.69 -10.88
C ALA A 97 -1.40 10.66 -12.35
N GLN A 98 -0.89 11.54 -13.20
CA GLN A 98 -1.13 11.51 -14.65
C GLN A 98 -0.57 10.23 -15.29
N ARG A 99 0.64 9.80 -14.89
CA ARG A 99 1.25 8.54 -15.36
C ARG A 99 0.44 7.32 -14.88
N ALA A 100 0.02 7.28 -13.61
CA ALA A 100 -0.84 6.21 -13.09
C ALA A 100 -2.15 6.10 -13.87
N LYS A 101 -2.81 7.25 -14.13
CA LYS A 101 -4.01 7.32 -14.96
C LYS A 101 -3.77 6.84 -16.37
N ALA A 102 -2.68 7.27 -17.02
CA ALA A 102 -2.32 6.85 -18.39
C ALA A 102 -2.08 5.33 -18.48
N ALA A 103 -1.52 4.73 -17.43
CA ALA A 103 -1.40 3.28 -17.28
C ALA A 103 -2.74 2.58 -16.96
N GLY A 104 -3.82 3.34 -16.72
CA GLY A 104 -5.15 2.79 -16.38
C GLY A 104 -5.20 2.15 -15.00
N MET A 105 -4.44 2.69 -14.05
CA MET A 105 -4.38 2.21 -12.66
C MET A 105 -5.27 3.07 -11.76
N LYS A 106 -5.83 2.47 -10.71
CA LYS A 106 -6.49 3.17 -9.61
C LYS A 106 -5.46 3.99 -8.83
N ILE A 107 -5.92 5.07 -8.20
CA ILE A 107 -5.03 6.03 -7.54
C ILE A 107 -5.43 6.22 -6.08
N MET A 108 -4.46 6.09 -5.18
CA MET A 108 -4.55 6.48 -3.78
C MET A 108 -3.61 7.66 -3.52
N ILE A 109 -4.12 8.70 -2.86
CA ILE A 109 -3.31 9.83 -2.39
C ILE A 109 -3.09 9.67 -0.90
N ASP A 110 -1.85 9.82 -0.46
CA ASP A 110 -1.45 9.75 0.94
C ASP A 110 -0.94 11.10 1.43
N PHE A 111 -1.78 11.81 2.17
CA PHE A 111 -1.42 13.09 2.76
C PHE A 111 -0.65 12.90 4.07
N HIS A 112 0.62 13.28 4.09
CA HIS A 112 1.42 13.32 5.32
C HIS A 112 1.13 14.55 6.18
N TYR A 113 0.60 15.65 5.59
CA TYR A 113 0.44 16.95 6.24
C TYR A 113 1.71 17.45 6.91
N SER A 114 2.82 17.25 6.24
CA SER A 114 4.16 17.62 6.66
C SER A 114 4.98 18.05 5.43
N ASP A 115 6.12 18.70 5.64
CA ASP A 115 7.08 19.03 4.56
C ASP A 115 8.04 17.86 4.28
N SER A 116 7.96 16.80 5.09
CA SER A 116 8.81 15.61 5.02
C SER A 116 8.09 14.40 5.61
N TRP A 117 8.83 13.37 5.97
CA TRP A 117 8.30 12.14 6.56
C TRP A 117 7.47 12.40 7.81
N ALA A 118 6.23 11.88 7.80
CA ALA A 118 5.37 11.68 8.96
C ALA A 118 5.22 10.16 9.14
N ASP A 119 5.54 9.66 10.32
CA ASP A 119 5.55 8.24 10.68
C ASP A 119 5.18 8.06 12.16
N PRO A 120 5.06 6.83 12.70
CA PRO A 120 4.64 6.62 14.09
C PRO A 120 5.52 7.28 15.14
N GLY A 121 6.78 7.57 14.81
CA GLY A 121 7.75 8.22 15.72
C GLY A 121 7.75 9.75 15.65
N LYS A 122 7.19 10.32 14.57
CA LYS A 122 7.18 11.78 14.35
C LYS A 122 6.05 12.19 13.41
N GLN A 123 5.36 13.25 13.78
CA GLN A 123 4.27 13.85 13.00
C GLN A 123 4.44 15.38 12.97
N PRO A 124 5.54 15.89 12.35
CA PRO A 124 5.85 17.31 12.40
C PRO A 124 4.85 18.12 11.58
N LYS A 125 4.48 19.29 12.08
CA LYS A 125 3.74 20.28 11.29
C LYS A 125 4.63 20.79 10.15
N PRO A 126 4.04 21.14 8.98
CA PRO A 126 4.75 21.96 8.00
C PRO A 126 5.29 23.24 8.64
N ALA A 127 6.46 23.69 8.21
CA ALA A 127 7.10 24.90 8.76
C ALA A 127 6.16 26.13 8.69
N ALA A 128 5.41 26.28 7.61
CA ALA A 128 4.43 27.35 7.44
C ALA A 128 3.22 27.27 8.39
N TRP A 129 2.98 26.11 9.01
CA TRP A 129 1.85 25.89 9.94
C TRP A 129 2.26 25.86 11.41
N ALA A 130 3.57 25.97 11.68
CA ALA A 130 4.14 25.74 13.02
C ALA A 130 3.57 26.66 14.10
N SER A 131 3.25 27.94 13.76
CA SER A 131 2.76 28.96 14.69
C SER A 131 1.24 29.16 14.67
N LEU A 132 0.50 28.34 13.88
CA LEU A 132 -0.96 28.46 13.80
C LEU A 132 -1.61 27.97 15.09
N ASP A 133 -2.64 28.68 15.55
CA ASP A 133 -3.55 28.14 16.56
C ASP A 133 -4.33 26.93 16.00
N PHE A 134 -4.93 26.14 16.87
CA PHE A 134 -5.55 24.88 16.48
C PHE A 134 -6.73 25.06 15.51
N ALA A 135 -7.53 26.12 15.66
CA ALA A 135 -8.65 26.39 14.77
C ALA A 135 -8.16 26.75 13.36
N THR A 136 -7.16 27.62 13.27
CA THR A 136 -6.50 27.99 12.02
C THR A 136 -5.77 26.80 11.40
N LEU A 137 -5.06 25.97 12.19
CA LEU A 137 -4.40 24.75 11.73
C LEU A 137 -5.41 23.78 11.09
N THR A 138 -6.55 23.55 11.75
CA THR A 138 -7.60 22.67 11.24
C THR A 138 -8.16 23.17 9.91
N LYS A 139 -8.41 24.48 9.81
CA LYS A 139 -8.86 25.11 8.56
C LYS A 139 -7.79 25.00 7.46
N THR A 140 -6.53 25.22 7.80
CA THR A 140 -5.41 25.16 6.84
C THR A 140 -5.23 23.73 6.28
N LEU A 141 -5.37 22.70 7.12
CA LEU A 141 -5.39 21.30 6.67
C LEU A 141 -6.53 21.06 5.66
N HIS A 142 -7.74 21.52 5.98
CA HIS A 142 -8.89 21.43 5.09
C HIS A 142 -8.58 22.09 3.74
N ASP A 143 -8.19 23.37 3.76
CA ASP A 143 -7.98 24.18 2.55
C ASP A 143 -6.85 23.60 1.68
N TYR A 144 -5.78 23.10 2.29
CA TYR A 144 -4.69 22.42 1.58
C TYR A 144 -5.21 21.13 0.89
N THR A 145 -6.00 20.33 1.59
CA THR A 145 -6.59 19.12 1.01
C THR A 145 -7.51 19.44 -0.16
N VAL A 146 -8.38 20.46 -0.03
CA VAL A 146 -9.23 20.94 -1.12
C VAL A 146 -8.38 21.41 -2.31
N SER A 147 -7.31 22.15 -2.06
CA SER A 147 -6.42 22.66 -3.12
C SER A 147 -5.78 21.55 -3.92
N VAL A 148 -5.17 20.55 -3.26
CA VAL A 148 -4.52 19.41 -3.93
C VAL A 148 -5.56 18.58 -4.69
N MET A 149 -6.67 18.22 -4.05
CA MET A 149 -7.75 17.44 -4.68
C MET A 149 -8.36 18.18 -5.88
N THR A 150 -8.52 19.50 -5.81
CA THR A 150 -9.01 20.32 -6.92
C THR A 150 -8.00 20.35 -8.07
N THR A 151 -6.70 20.46 -7.75
CA THR A 151 -5.63 20.39 -8.76
C THR A 151 -5.69 19.07 -9.52
N LEU A 152 -5.84 17.95 -8.84
CA LEU A 152 -6.00 16.63 -9.47
C LEU A 152 -7.26 16.59 -10.33
N LYS A 153 -8.41 17.01 -9.78
CA LYS A 153 -9.71 16.99 -10.47
C LYS A 153 -9.74 17.83 -11.73
N THR A 154 -9.17 19.04 -11.73
CA THR A 154 -9.10 19.93 -12.90
C THR A 154 -8.21 19.36 -14.01
N ASN A 155 -7.29 18.45 -13.65
CA ASN A 155 -6.48 17.67 -14.59
C ASN A 155 -7.12 16.30 -14.92
N GLY A 156 -8.40 16.13 -14.61
CA GLY A 156 -9.19 14.94 -14.93
C GLY A 156 -8.83 13.71 -14.11
N ILE A 157 -8.26 13.89 -12.92
CA ILE A 157 -7.90 12.80 -11.99
C ILE A 157 -8.81 12.87 -10.77
N THR A 158 -9.56 11.82 -10.52
CA THR A 158 -10.34 11.63 -9.29
C THR A 158 -9.72 10.42 -8.58
N PRO A 159 -9.01 10.60 -7.47
CA PRO A 159 -8.46 9.47 -6.72
C PRO A 159 -9.56 8.52 -6.24
N ASP A 160 -9.32 7.21 -6.30
CA ASP A 160 -10.22 6.22 -5.73
C ASP A 160 -10.22 6.30 -4.20
N TRP A 161 -9.03 6.55 -3.62
CA TRP A 161 -8.81 6.63 -2.18
C TRP A 161 -7.93 7.81 -1.80
N VAL A 162 -8.17 8.34 -0.61
CA VAL A 162 -7.39 9.43 -0.01
C VAL A 162 -7.13 9.12 1.46
N GLN A 163 -5.86 9.00 1.83
CA GLN A 163 -5.43 8.91 3.23
C GLN A 163 -5.35 10.30 3.83
N VAL A 164 -6.04 10.47 4.96
CA VAL A 164 -5.99 11.68 5.80
C VAL A 164 -5.01 11.41 6.93
N GLY A 165 -3.75 11.72 6.68
CA GLY A 165 -2.62 11.39 7.54
C GLY A 165 -1.98 10.04 7.20
N ASN A 166 -0.66 9.93 7.44
CA ASN A 166 0.13 8.72 7.29
C ASN A 166 0.54 8.16 8.64
N GLU A 167 0.27 6.88 8.89
CA GLU A 167 0.65 6.13 10.10
C GLU A 167 0.39 6.91 11.41
N THR A 168 -0.84 7.39 11.56
CA THR A 168 -1.27 8.28 12.64
C THR A 168 -1.49 7.56 13.98
N ASN A 169 -0.55 6.70 14.39
CA ASN A 169 -0.63 5.86 15.59
C ASN A 169 -0.87 6.64 16.89
N ASP A 170 -0.40 7.88 16.95
CA ASP A 170 -0.66 8.83 18.05
C ASP A 170 -1.11 10.18 17.48
N GLY A 171 -1.97 10.15 16.45
CA GLY A 171 -2.46 11.36 15.79
C GLY A 171 -1.50 11.92 14.74
N MET A 172 -1.69 13.19 14.35
CA MET A 172 -0.88 13.90 13.37
C MET A 172 -0.70 15.37 13.75
N LEU A 173 0.21 16.10 13.06
CA LEU A 173 0.47 17.53 13.31
C LEU A 173 0.78 17.81 14.79
N TRP A 174 1.76 17.08 15.34
CA TRP A 174 2.13 17.20 16.75
C TRP A 174 2.66 18.61 17.07
N GLU A 175 2.38 19.11 18.29
CA GLU A 175 1.70 18.44 19.42
C GLU A 175 0.16 18.63 19.40
N ASP A 176 -0.37 19.54 18.56
CA ASP A 176 -1.79 19.94 18.61
C ASP A 176 -2.74 18.77 18.32
N GLY A 177 -2.42 17.95 17.34
CA GLY A 177 -3.22 16.78 16.96
C GLY A 177 -2.71 15.45 17.54
N ARG A 178 -1.91 15.47 18.63
CA ARG A 178 -1.43 14.27 19.28
C ARG A 178 -2.55 13.56 20.04
N ALA A 179 -2.95 12.37 19.58
CA ALA A 179 -4.13 11.67 20.06
C ALA A 179 -4.06 11.30 21.54
N SER A 180 -2.89 10.86 22.06
CA SER A 180 -2.69 10.54 23.48
C SER A 180 -2.81 11.75 24.39
N LYS A 181 -2.61 12.96 23.89
CA LYS A 181 -2.81 14.21 24.63
C LYS A 181 -4.23 14.75 24.49
N ASN A 182 -4.78 14.73 23.29
CA ASN A 182 -6.10 15.24 23.01
C ASN A 182 -6.73 14.55 21.79
N MET A 183 -7.42 13.45 22.02
CA MET A 183 -8.12 12.69 20.98
C MET A 183 -9.16 13.54 20.24
N ALA A 184 -9.81 14.50 20.91
CA ALA A 184 -10.80 15.39 20.28
C ALA A 184 -10.15 16.30 19.23
N ASN A 185 -8.93 16.77 19.47
CA ASN A 185 -8.18 17.54 18.47
C ASN A 185 -7.82 16.66 17.26
N PHE A 186 -7.30 15.46 17.49
CA PHE A 186 -7.02 14.56 16.38
C PHE A 186 -8.27 14.23 15.57
N ALA A 187 -9.38 13.93 16.24
CA ALA A 187 -10.67 13.70 15.58
C ALA A 187 -11.15 14.91 14.78
N ALA A 188 -10.90 16.14 15.26
CA ALA A 188 -11.24 17.37 14.53
C ALA A 188 -10.42 17.51 13.23
N LEU A 189 -9.13 17.16 13.26
CA LEU A 189 -8.28 17.14 12.07
C LEU A 189 -8.75 16.08 11.04
N ILE A 190 -9.10 14.87 11.51
CA ILE A 190 -9.68 13.83 10.64
C ILE A 190 -11.00 14.31 10.01
N LYS A 191 -11.89 14.93 10.80
CA LYS A 191 -13.16 15.51 10.27
C LYS A 191 -12.91 16.57 9.21
N ALA A 192 -11.92 17.42 9.41
CA ALA A 192 -11.57 18.47 8.45
C ALA A 192 -11.05 17.87 7.13
N GLY A 193 -10.14 16.89 7.21
CA GLY A 193 -9.64 16.20 6.03
C GLY A 193 -10.73 15.40 5.30
N TYR A 194 -11.60 14.70 6.05
CA TYR A 194 -12.73 13.98 5.48
C TYR A 194 -13.68 14.93 4.72
N ALA A 195 -14.07 16.05 5.35
CA ALA A 195 -14.93 17.04 4.74
C ALA A 195 -14.31 17.63 3.46
N ALA A 196 -13.02 17.96 3.49
CA ALA A 196 -12.30 18.49 2.35
C ALA A 196 -12.28 17.53 1.15
N VAL A 197 -12.03 16.23 1.39
CA VAL A 197 -12.10 15.22 0.34
C VAL A 197 -13.50 15.13 -0.25
N LYS A 198 -14.54 15.08 0.62
CA LYS A 198 -15.94 14.94 0.17
C LYS A 198 -16.47 16.19 -0.53
N GLU A 199 -15.97 17.37 -0.19
CA GLU A 199 -16.27 18.63 -0.89
C GLU A 199 -15.84 18.59 -2.36
N VAL A 200 -14.64 18.06 -2.65
CA VAL A 200 -14.11 18.00 -4.02
C VAL A 200 -14.60 16.74 -4.76
N SER A 201 -14.68 15.61 -4.08
CA SER A 201 -15.08 14.32 -4.64
C SER A 201 -15.88 13.49 -3.65
N SER A 202 -17.18 13.39 -3.85
CA SER A 202 -18.07 12.55 -3.04
C SER A 202 -17.80 11.04 -3.22
N THR A 203 -17.16 10.64 -4.34
CA THR A 203 -16.88 9.24 -4.68
C THR A 203 -15.56 8.73 -4.09
N SER A 204 -14.57 9.60 -3.89
CA SER A 204 -13.28 9.22 -3.28
C SER A 204 -13.50 8.71 -1.85
N LYS A 205 -12.90 7.57 -1.53
CA LYS A 205 -13.00 6.95 -0.20
C LYS A 205 -11.89 7.46 0.70
N VAL A 206 -12.25 7.89 1.90
CA VAL A 206 -11.30 8.40 2.88
C VAL A 206 -10.78 7.26 3.76
N ILE A 207 -9.46 7.18 3.88
CA ILE A 207 -8.76 6.21 4.70
C ILE A 207 -8.15 6.92 5.91
N VAL A 208 -8.33 6.35 7.10
CA VAL A 208 -7.50 6.64 8.28
C VAL A 208 -6.50 5.50 8.41
N HIS A 209 -5.21 5.85 8.40
CA HIS A 209 -4.10 4.91 8.32
C HIS A 209 -3.30 4.90 9.63
N ILE A 210 -3.12 3.72 10.22
CA ILE A 210 -2.21 3.45 11.32
C ILE A 210 -1.34 2.23 11.04
N SER A 211 -0.13 2.20 11.61
CA SER A 211 0.80 1.11 11.41
C SER A 211 0.53 -0.09 12.33
N ASN A 212 1.38 -1.11 12.25
CA ASN A 212 1.31 -2.31 13.09
C ASN A 212 -0.05 -3.03 12.98
N GLY A 213 -0.45 -3.40 11.76
CA GLY A 213 -1.72 -4.07 11.48
C GLY A 213 -1.99 -5.32 12.36
N TYR A 214 -0.97 -5.86 13.02
CA TYR A 214 -1.06 -6.96 13.97
C TYR A 214 -1.49 -6.53 15.40
N ASP A 215 -1.47 -5.23 15.73
CA ASP A 215 -1.77 -4.70 17.07
C ASP A 215 -3.23 -4.27 17.20
N ASN A 216 -4.11 -5.22 17.47
CA ASN A 216 -5.54 -4.96 17.64
C ASN A 216 -5.84 -3.97 18.79
N GLY A 217 -5.01 -3.95 19.84
CA GLY A 217 -5.18 -3.00 20.95
C GLY A 217 -5.04 -1.56 20.52
N LEU A 218 -4.00 -1.26 19.73
CA LEU A 218 -3.77 0.06 19.14
C LEU A 218 -4.95 0.47 18.23
N PHE A 219 -5.42 -0.44 17.37
CA PHE A 219 -6.53 -0.16 16.45
C PHE A 219 -7.83 0.13 17.20
N ARG A 220 -8.17 -0.65 18.22
CA ARG A 220 -9.35 -0.39 19.05
C ARG A 220 -9.25 0.96 19.77
N TRP A 221 -8.12 1.24 20.40
CA TRP A 221 -7.91 2.52 21.09
C TRP A 221 -8.11 3.71 20.17
N MET A 222 -7.52 3.67 18.99
CA MET A 222 -7.59 4.75 18.02
C MET A 222 -9.00 4.93 17.45
N PHE A 223 -9.60 3.87 16.93
CA PHE A 223 -10.90 3.98 16.25
C PHE A 223 -12.08 4.14 17.22
N ASP A 224 -12.00 3.62 18.44
CA ASP A 224 -12.96 3.95 19.51
C ASP A 224 -12.87 5.43 19.88
N GLY A 225 -11.65 5.96 20.01
CA GLY A 225 -11.43 7.37 20.31
C GLY A 225 -11.95 8.29 19.21
N LEU A 226 -11.67 7.98 17.95
CA LEU A 226 -12.18 8.72 16.80
C LEU A 226 -13.70 8.68 16.73
N LYS A 227 -14.31 7.50 16.88
CA LYS A 227 -15.77 7.31 16.88
C LYS A 227 -16.46 8.09 18.00
N ALA A 228 -15.91 8.03 19.22
CA ALA A 228 -16.44 8.76 20.37
C ALA A 228 -16.42 10.30 20.17
N ASN A 229 -15.48 10.80 19.35
CA ASN A 229 -15.36 12.23 19.01
C ASN A 229 -16.01 12.59 17.66
N GLY A 230 -16.82 11.69 17.07
CA GLY A 230 -17.62 11.94 15.88
C GLY A 230 -16.81 12.08 14.59
N ALA A 231 -15.60 11.53 14.53
CA ALA A 231 -14.84 11.44 13.29
C ALA A 231 -15.47 10.40 12.33
N GLN A 232 -15.22 10.61 11.04
CA GLN A 232 -15.73 9.76 9.96
C GLN A 232 -14.58 9.28 9.09
N TRP A 233 -14.71 8.06 8.61
CA TRP A 233 -13.80 7.43 7.63
C TRP A 233 -14.57 6.39 6.82
N ASP A 234 -14.10 6.09 5.61
CA ASP A 234 -14.71 5.07 4.75
C ASP A 234 -13.96 3.73 4.83
N ILE A 235 -12.65 3.75 5.14
CA ILE A 235 -11.78 2.59 5.15
C ILE A 235 -10.75 2.73 6.29
N ILE A 236 -10.41 1.61 6.92
CA ILE A 236 -9.30 1.50 7.87
C ILE A 236 -8.07 1.02 7.12
N GLY A 237 -7.01 1.85 7.10
CA GLY A 237 -5.71 1.54 6.51
C GLY A 237 -4.73 0.97 7.53
N MET A 238 -3.89 0.03 7.10
CA MET A 238 -2.90 -0.65 7.95
C MET A 238 -1.56 -0.76 7.25
N SER A 239 -0.43 -0.58 7.98
CA SER A 239 0.89 -1.05 7.55
C SER A 239 1.23 -2.37 8.21
N LEU A 240 1.99 -3.22 7.50
CA LEU A 240 2.49 -4.49 8.02
C LEU A 240 3.91 -4.75 7.53
N TYR A 241 4.89 -4.61 8.43
CA TYR A 241 6.32 -4.81 8.15
C TYR A 241 6.90 -5.90 9.04
N PRO A 242 6.70 -7.18 8.69
CA PRO A 242 7.26 -8.29 9.45
C PRO A 242 8.74 -8.53 9.10
N SER A 243 9.41 -9.26 10.00
CA SER A 243 10.70 -9.89 9.69
C SER A 243 10.50 -11.25 8.99
N THR A 244 11.59 -11.79 8.45
CA THR A 244 11.59 -13.13 7.84
C THR A 244 11.24 -14.26 8.82
N SER A 245 11.30 -14.00 10.13
CA SER A 245 11.04 -15.01 11.17
C SER A 245 9.65 -14.93 11.81
N ASN A 246 8.92 -13.81 11.65
CA ASN A 246 7.64 -13.60 12.33
C ASN A 246 6.45 -13.30 11.40
N TRP A 247 6.66 -13.28 10.09
CA TRP A 247 5.62 -12.86 9.13
C TRP A 247 4.34 -13.69 9.22
N ALA A 248 4.43 -15.01 9.40
CA ALA A 248 3.25 -15.87 9.46
C ALA A 248 2.37 -15.58 10.70
N ASP A 249 3.00 -15.25 11.84
CA ASP A 249 2.30 -14.81 13.05
C ASP A 249 1.67 -13.42 12.85
N TYR A 250 2.42 -12.50 12.24
CA TYR A 250 1.92 -11.14 11.97
C TYR A 250 0.76 -11.13 10.97
N ASP A 251 0.81 -11.93 9.91
CA ASP A 251 -0.28 -12.09 8.94
C ASP A 251 -1.54 -12.65 9.62
N THR A 252 -1.38 -13.62 10.51
CA THR A 252 -2.49 -14.20 11.26
C THR A 252 -3.12 -13.18 12.22
N LYS A 253 -2.32 -12.41 12.93
CA LYS A 253 -2.78 -11.35 13.82
C LYS A 253 -3.42 -10.20 13.04
N CYS A 254 -2.86 -9.85 11.88
CA CYS A 254 -3.42 -8.83 10.99
C CYS A 254 -4.81 -9.24 10.48
N LEU A 255 -4.99 -10.47 10.03
CA LEU A 255 -6.31 -10.99 9.65
C LEU A 255 -7.31 -10.93 10.82
N ALA A 256 -6.88 -11.32 12.01
CA ALA A 256 -7.72 -11.26 13.20
C ALA A 256 -8.13 -9.80 13.52
N ASN A 257 -7.19 -8.87 13.41
CA ASN A 257 -7.44 -7.43 13.59
C ASN A 257 -8.40 -6.89 12.51
N ILE A 258 -8.20 -7.22 11.24
CA ILE A 258 -9.11 -6.82 10.15
C ILE A 258 -10.54 -7.30 10.44
N ASN A 259 -10.72 -8.57 10.82
CA ASN A 259 -12.05 -9.11 11.13
C ASN A 259 -12.71 -8.40 12.33
N ASP A 260 -11.93 -8.05 13.35
CA ASP A 260 -12.41 -7.28 14.50
C ASP A 260 -12.83 -5.86 14.09
N MET A 261 -12.00 -5.16 13.29
CA MET A 261 -12.31 -3.81 12.81
C MET A 261 -13.57 -3.79 11.94
N VAL A 262 -13.71 -4.74 11.03
CA VAL A 262 -14.91 -4.90 10.19
C VAL A 262 -16.14 -5.15 11.06
N SER A 263 -16.05 -6.06 12.03
CA SER A 263 -17.15 -6.37 12.93
C SER A 263 -17.56 -5.20 13.82
N ARG A 264 -16.56 -4.46 14.35
CA ARG A 264 -16.76 -3.40 15.36
C ARG A 264 -17.23 -2.08 14.74
N TYR A 265 -16.78 -1.75 13.55
CA TYR A 265 -17.03 -0.46 12.92
C TYR A 265 -17.87 -0.55 11.64
N SER A 266 -18.18 -1.75 11.16
CA SER A 266 -18.84 -1.98 9.87
C SER A 266 -18.12 -1.28 8.71
N THR A 267 -16.79 -1.25 8.77
CA THR A 267 -15.92 -0.52 7.84
C THR A 267 -14.91 -1.48 7.21
N PRO A 268 -14.75 -1.48 5.89
CA PRO A 268 -13.75 -2.30 5.22
C PRO A 268 -12.32 -1.87 5.59
N CYS A 269 -11.38 -2.81 5.45
CA CYS A 269 -9.97 -2.60 5.73
C CYS A 269 -9.11 -2.80 4.48
N MET A 270 -7.97 -2.11 4.43
CA MET A 270 -6.95 -2.26 3.39
C MET A 270 -5.56 -2.26 4.02
N VAL A 271 -4.72 -3.19 3.62
CA VAL A 271 -3.29 -3.14 3.98
C VAL A 271 -2.61 -2.23 2.95
N VAL A 272 -2.38 -0.98 3.34
CA VAL A 272 -1.94 0.09 2.44
C VAL A 272 -0.42 0.19 2.33
N GLU A 273 0.30 -0.51 3.22
CA GLU A 273 1.76 -0.64 3.16
C GLU A 273 2.21 -2.01 3.63
N VAL A 274 3.06 -2.64 2.85
CA VAL A 274 3.86 -3.81 3.23
C VAL A 274 5.27 -3.67 2.71
N GLY A 275 6.22 -4.33 3.35
CA GLY A 275 7.60 -4.46 2.89
C GLY A 275 8.32 -5.52 3.71
N MET A 276 9.37 -6.11 3.15
CA MET A 276 10.22 -7.08 3.82
C MET A 276 11.65 -6.96 3.30
N ASP A 277 12.62 -7.42 4.09
CA ASP A 277 14.04 -7.42 3.75
C ASP A 277 14.30 -7.82 2.29
N SER A 278 14.92 -6.92 1.54
CA SER A 278 15.16 -7.07 0.09
C SER A 278 16.09 -8.25 -0.26
N GLY A 279 16.93 -8.69 0.69
CA GLY A 279 17.77 -9.87 0.56
C GLY A 279 17.00 -11.19 0.65
N SER A 280 15.72 -11.17 0.99
CA SER A 280 14.90 -12.36 1.31
C SER A 280 13.71 -12.52 0.36
N ALA A 281 13.95 -12.37 -0.96
CA ALA A 281 12.88 -12.31 -1.98
C ALA A 281 11.90 -13.49 -1.98
N SER A 282 12.35 -14.73 -1.74
CA SER A 282 11.46 -15.89 -1.67
C SER A 282 10.58 -15.87 -0.42
N THR A 283 11.13 -15.52 0.74
CA THR A 283 10.37 -15.37 1.99
C THR A 283 9.38 -14.20 1.88
N SER A 284 9.80 -13.10 1.25
CA SER A 284 8.93 -11.97 0.97
C SER A 284 7.75 -12.36 0.08
N ARG A 285 8.00 -13.18 -0.96
CA ARG A 285 6.92 -13.72 -1.80
C ARG A 285 5.92 -14.57 -0.99
N ASP A 286 6.42 -15.44 -0.11
CA ASP A 286 5.58 -16.31 0.70
C ASP A 286 4.74 -15.49 1.69
N PHE A 287 5.32 -14.49 2.35
CA PHE A 287 4.63 -13.49 3.15
C PHE A 287 3.53 -12.77 2.37
N LEU A 288 3.89 -12.21 1.20
CA LEU A 288 2.93 -11.46 0.37
C LEU A 288 1.80 -12.36 -0.12
N SER A 289 2.08 -13.61 -0.47
CA SER A 289 1.06 -14.56 -0.90
C SER A 289 0.07 -14.89 0.22
N ASP A 290 0.57 -15.03 1.44
CA ASP A 290 -0.25 -15.33 2.61
C ASP A 290 -1.12 -14.14 3.00
N ILE A 291 -0.54 -12.93 3.11
CA ILE A 291 -1.32 -11.73 3.47
C ILE A 291 -2.37 -11.37 2.39
N ILE A 292 -2.02 -11.49 1.09
CA ILE A 292 -2.98 -11.29 0.00
C ILE A 292 -4.14 -12.28 0.12
N THR A 293 -3.85 -13.57 0.36
CA THR A 293 -4.86 -14.61 0.54
C THR A 293 -5.76 -14.32 1.74
N LYS A 294 -5.16 -13.98 2.88
CA LYS A 294 -5.87 -13.66 4.12
C LYS A 294 -6.78 -12.43 3.98
N VAL A 295 -6.26 -11.33 3.42
CA VAL A 295 -7.07 -10.12 3.20
C VAL A 295 -8.20 -10.39 2.22
N ASN A 296 -7.96 -11.14 1.14
CA ASN A 296 -9.02 -11.51 0.19
C ASN A 296 -10.08 -12.44 0.80
N SER A 297 -9.75 -13.19 1.86
CA SER A 297 -10.68 -14.11 2.52
C SER A 297 -11.65 -13.41 3.49
N VAL A 298 -11.47 -12.13 3.77
CA VAL A 298 -12.35 -11.36 4.67
C VAL A 298 -13.77 -11.31 4.11
N ALA A 299 -14.75 -11.66 4.93
CA ALA A 299 -16.14 -11.80 4.52
C ALA A 299 -16.70 -10.55 3.82
N ASN A 300 -17.59 -10.77 2.87
CA ASN A 300 -18.30 -9.73 2.10
C ASN A 300 -17.37 -8.77 1.32
N GLY A 301 -16.14 -9.18 1.04
CA GLY A 301 -15.17 -8.34 0.32
C GLY A 301 -14.69 -7.13 1.15
N ASN A 302 -14.77 -7.20 2.48
CA ASN A 302 -14.33 -6.12 3.38
C ASN A 302 -12.81 -6.06 3.55
N GLY A 303 -12.05 -7.04 3.06
CA GLY A 303 -10.61 -6.96 2.89
C GLY A 303 -10.32 -6.48 1.47
N LEU A 304 -10.00 -5.20 1.33
CA LEU A 304 -10.01 -4.53 0.02
C LEU A 304 -8.76 -4.77 -0.82
N GLY A 305 -7.60 -4.97 -0.19
CA GLY A 305 -6.36 -5.11 -0.95
C GLY A 305 -5.10 -4.99 -0.12
N VAL A 306 -3.97 -5.15 -0.83
CA VAL A 306 -2.60 -5.06 -0.30
C VAL A 306 -1.75 -4.21 -1.25
N LEU A 307 -1.01 -3.23 -0.71
CA LEU A 307 -0.08 -2.37 -1.46
C LEU A 307 1.33 -2.53 -0.90
N TYR A 308 2.31 -2.72 -1.79
CA TYR A 308 3.74 -2.74 -1.42
C TYR A 308 4.26 -1.31 -1.35
N TRP A 309 5.05 -0.98 -0.32
CA TRP A 309 5.62 0.36 -0.18
C TRP A 309 7.02 0.42 -0.81
N GLU A 310 7.17 1.28 -1.84
CA GLU A 310 8.40 1.53 -2.59
C GLU A 310 9.12 0.23 -3.03
N PRO A 311 8.42 -0.70 -3.75
CA PRO A 311 9.03 -1.96 -4.16
C PRO A 311 10.24 -1.77 -5.06
N GLU A 312 10.27 -0.72 -5.85
CA GLU A 312 11.34 -0.36 -6.80
C GLU A 312 12.61 0.15 -6.14
N ALA A 313 12.53 0.53 -4.86
CA ALA A 313 13.62 1.14 -4.13
C ALA A 313 14.64 0.10 -3.69
N TYR A 314 15.66 -0.16 -4.51
CA TYR A 314 16.81 -0.96 -4.10
C TYR A 314 17.84 -0.06 -3.42
N ASN A 315 17.94 -0.16 -2.09
CA ASN A 315 18.88 0.62 -1.27
C ASN A 315 18.81 2.15 -1.51
N TRP A 316 17.72 2.64 -2.08
CA TRP A 316 17.49 4.06 -2.29
C TRP A 316 17.38 4.77 -0.95
N GLN A 317 18.22 5.77 -0.71
CA GLN A 317 18.29 6.48 0.57
C GLN A 317 18.45 5.54 1.80
N GLY A 318 19.07 4.38 1.61
CA GLY A 318 19.25 3.38 2.67
C GLY A 318 18.04 2.50 2.95
N TYR A 319 16.97 2.59 2.15
CA TYR A 319 15.80 1.72 2.32
C TYR A 319 16.11 0.27 1.91
N GLY A 320 15.90 -0.66 2.83
CA GLY A 320 16.27 -2.07 2.67
C GLY A 320 15.09 -3.03 2.51
N LEU A 321 13.85 -2.54 2.36
CA LEU A 321 12.65 -3.39 2.29
C LEU A 321 11.99 -3.39 0.91
N GLY A 322 12.73 -3.01 -0.14
CA GLY A 322 12.26 -3.05 -1.52
C GLY A 322 12.19 -4.46 -2.10
N ALA A 323 11.64 -4.58 -3.29
CA ALA A 323 11.43 -5.85 -3.99
C ALA A 323 12.05 -5.86 -5.41
N PHE A 324 12.96 -4.94 -5.67
CA PHE A 324 13.80 -4.90 -6.87
C PHE A 324 15.24 -5.23 -6.53
N ASP A 325 16.00 -5.71 -7.50
CA ASP A 325 17.44 -5.94 -7.37
C ASP A 325 18.24 -4.67 -7.73
N ASN A 326 19.56 -4.72 -7.57
CA ASN A 326 20.48 -3.62 -7.88
C ASN A 326 20.61 -3.32 -9.38
N ASN A 327 19.98 -4.10 -10.24
CA ASN A 327 19.92 -3.86 -11.69
C ASN A 327 18.58 -3.24 -12.11
N GLY A 328 17.73 -2.85 -11.14
CA GLY A 328 16.42 -2.27 -11.41
C GLY A 328 15.39 -3.28 -11.91
N LYS A 329 15.54 -4.57 -11.59
CA LYS A 329 14.61 -5.63 -11.97
C LYS A 329 13.78 -6.11 -10.79
N PRO A 330 12.48 -6.46 -11.00
CA PRO A 330 11.67 -7.04 -9.96
C PRO A 330 12.20 -8.42 -9.55
N THR A 331 12.28 -8.66 -8.25
CA THR A 331 12.65 -9.96 -7.67
C THR A 331 11.45 -10.90 -7.59
N ALA A 332 11.69 -12.15 -7.14
CA ALA A 332 10.64 -13.13 -6.92
C ALA A 332 9.56 -12.68 -5.91
N ALA A 333 9.86 -11.70 -5.04
CA ALA A 333 8.89 -11.15 -4.09
C ALA A 333 7.60 -10.67 -4.79
N LEU A 334 7.74 -10.01 -5.94
CA LEU A 334 6.61 -9.44 -6.67
C LEU A 334 5.81 -10.48 -7.48
N ASP A 335 6.23 -11.75 -7.55
CA ASP A 335 5.43 -12.81 -8.16
C ASP A 335 4.07 -12.99 -7.44
N ALA A 336 4.00 -12.66 -6.15
CA ALA A 336 2.77 -12.71 -5.36
C ALA A 336 1.65 -11.82 -5.92
N PHE A 337 1.97 -10.76 -6.65
CA PHE A 337 1.01 -9.87 -7.29
C PHE A 337 0.59 -10.35 -8.70
N GLY A 338 1.19 -11.38 -9.24
CA GLY A 338 0.87 -11.95 -10.56
C GLY A 338 -0.60 -12.35 -10.70
N ASN A 339 -1.01 -12.64 -11.93
CA ASN A 339 -2.35 -13.11 -12.29
C ASN A 339 -2.36 -14.63 -12.49
#